data_94b25b878077efe030c421c2efe7c3b3
#
_entry.id   94b25b878077efe030c421c2efe7c3b3
#
_cell.length_a   1.000
_cell.length_b   1.000
_cell.length_c   1.000
_cell.angle_alpha   90.00
_cell.angle_beta   90.00
_cell.angle_gamma   90.00
#
_symmetry.space_group_name_H-M   'P 1'
#
loop_
_entity.id
_entity.type
_entity.pdbx_description
1 polymer ?
#
loop_
_entity_poly.entity_id
_entity_poly.type
_entity_poly.pdbx_seq_one_letter_code
_entity_poly.pdbx_strand_id
1 'polypeptide(L)'
;YLLSDNPKGEPPILDTWRARPEVPDATLIASAFTDAVKDAVNLWTQIMTKGYKAFPKMPETLDLSAFMSTSIPLNPIAINGPVKAGRAYAMTEVPFTRLRAIRKLLGTGTINDIVLTACAYGYTSVINEYLHEQVENRSIRAMVPVSLHSPDQAGVTGHNEIGAMVVELPLGTMDPLVRHERIRKQMETFKTLKNAMPADTINPGSSMASPMTLMMASRMASSAPVFVNTVISNVPGPQTTLYLDGRRMVRMGACISLWTPLKIAISVMSYDGIVTVSVVTDDASFPKVHVLLDAIQAGLDDIEAAASAAAT
;
A
#
# COMPACT_ATOMS: atom_id res chain seq x y z
N TYR A 1 10.02 1.96 -24.65
CA TYR A 1 10.37 1.19 -23.45
C TYR A 1 11.86 1.35 -23.19
N LEU A 2 12.24 1.78 -21.96
CA LEU A 2 13.64 1.98 -21.59
C LEU A 2 14.32 0.67 -21.16
N LEU A 3 13.54 -0.31 -20.73
CA LEU A 3 14.02 -1.62 -20.26
C LEU A 3 13.62 -2.72 -21.23
N SER A 4 14.52 -3.64 -21.51
CA SER A 4 14.32 -4.81 -22.38
C SER A 4 14.66 -6.09 -21.64
N ASP A 5 13.99 -7.18 -21.95
CA ASP A 5 14.31 -8.55 -21.52
C ASP A 5 15.44 -9.18 -22.38
N ASN A 6 15.86 -8.49 -23.43
CA ASN A 6 16.95 -8.90 -24.33
C ASN A 6 18.18 -8.01 -24.12
N PRO A 7 19.37 -8.57 -23.82
CA PRO A 7 20.59 -7.78 -23.64
C PRO A 7 21.05 -7.04 -24.92
N LYS A 8 20.63 -7.48 -26.10
CA LYS A 8 20.91 -6.78 -27.37
C LYS A 8 19.92 -5.67 -27.68
N GLY A 9 18.79 -5.61 -26.95
CA GLY A 9 17.75 -4.62 -27.07
C GLY A 9 17.36 -4.24 -28.49
N GLU A 10 16.08 -4.21 -28.81
CA GLU A 10 15.63 -3.49 -30.00
C GLU A 10 15.46 -2.01 -29.61
N PRO A 11 15.84 -1.07 -30.49
CA PRO A 11 15.56 0.34 -30.22
C PRO A 11 14.06 0.54 -30.03
N PRO A 12 13.63 1.34 -29.04
CA PRO A 12 12.22 1.57 -28.82
C PRO A 12 11.59 2.16 -30.09
N ILE A 13 10.44 1.64 -30.48
CA ILE A 13 9.61 2.27 -31.49
C ILE A 13 9.27 3.65 -30.96
N LEU A 14 9.85 4.70 -31.56
CA LEU A 14 9.54 6.06 -31.21
C LEU A 14 8.08 6.31 -31.57
N ASP A 15 7.21 6.32 -30.56
CA ASP A 15 5.84 6.74 -30.74
C ASP A 15 5.84 8.21 -31.20
N THR A 16 4.96 8.54 -32.14
CA THR A 16 4.77 9.90 -32.65
C THR A 16 4.01 10.77 -31.65
N TRP A 17 4.34 10.62 -30.34
CA TRP A 17 3.72 11.42 -29.30
C TRP A 17 3.96 12.92 -29.57
N ARG A 18 2.87 13.67 -29.61
CA ARG A 18 2.91 15.13 -29.67
C ARG A 18 2.36 15.68 -28.37
N ALA A 19 3.09 16.61 -27.77
CA ALA A 19 2.60 17.32 -26.60
C ALA A 19 1.26 18.02 -26.93
N ARG A 20 0.27 17.84 -26.08
CA ARG A 20 -0.96 18.62 -26.16
C ARG A 20 -0.65 20.07 -25.81
N PRO A 21 -1.37 21.06 -26.40
CA PRO A 21 -1.25 22.45 -25.98
C PRO A 21 -1.47 22.57 -24.48
N GLU A 22 -0.68 23.42 -23.81
CA GLU A 22 -0.88 23.72 -22.40
C GLU A 22 -2.28 24.33 -22.21
N VAL A 23 -3.03 23.73 -21.29
CA VAL A 23 -4.34 24.26 -20.89
C VAL A 23 -4.11 25.36 -19.85
N PRO A 24 -4.71 26.55 -19.99
CA PRO A 24 -4.54 27.64 -19.02
C PRO A 24 -4.90 27.17 -17.60
N ASP A 25 -4.09 27.56 -16.62
CA ASP A 25 -4.27 27.17 -15.20
C ASP A 25 -5.68 27.48 -14.67
N ALA A 26 -6.26 28.60 -15.07
CA ALA A 26 -7.62 28.98 -14.70
C ALA A 26 -8.67 27.96 -15.17
N THR A 27 -8.50 27.41 -16.37
CA THR A 27 -9.39 26.38 -16.93
C THR A 27 -9.22 25.06 -16.21
N LEU A 28 -7.97 24.69 -15.83
CA LEU A 28 -7.67 23.49 -15.05
C LEU A 28 -8.27 23.60 -13.65
N ILE A 29 -8.16 24.76 -13.00
CA ILE A 29 -8.74 25.00 -11.67
C ILE A 29 -10.27 24.91 -11.71
N ALA A 30 -10.90 25.55 -12.70
CA ALA A 30 -12.36 25.55 -12.84
C ALA A 30 -12.91 24.14 -13.15
N SER A 31 -12.24 23.38 -14.03
CA SER A 31 -12.64 22.00 -14.32
C SER A 31 -12.47 21.10 -13.12
N ALA A 32 -11.33 21.18 -12.40
CA ALA A 32 -11.06 20.38 -11.22
C ALA A 32 -12.08 20.63 -10.09
N PHE A 33 -12.48 21.89 -9.87
CA PHE A 33 -13.52 22.21 -8.89
C PHE A 33 -14.88 21.66 -9.31
N THR A 34 -15.24 21.81 -10.59
CA THR A 34 -16.50 21.31 -11.11
C THR A 34 -16.58 19.79 -11.04
N ASP A 35 -15.49 19.09 -11.35
CA ASP A 35 -15.44 17.64 -11.32
C ASP A 35 -15.45 17.12 -9.87
N ALA A 36 -14.75 17.75 -8.94
CA ALA A 36 -14.79 17.40 -7.52
C ALA A 36 -16.21 17.54 -6.91
N VAL A 37 -16.94 18.58 -7.29
CA VAL A 37 -18.35 18.77 -6.85
C VAL A 37 -19.25 17.72 -7.48
N LYS A 38 -19.11 17.43 -8.78
CA LYS A 38 -19.88 16.37 -9.45
C LYS A 38 -19.63 15.01 -8.84
N ASP A 39 -18.37 14.67 -8.56
CA ASP A 39 -17.99 13.39 -7.98
C ASP A 39 -18.52 13.24 -6.56
N ALA A 40 -18.47 14.28 -5.74
CA ALA A 40 -19.07 14.30 -4.41
C ALA A 40 -20.60 14.10 -4.49
N VAL A 41 -21.29 14.81 -5.37
CA VAL A 41 -22.73 14.68 -5.58
C VAL A 41 -23.10 13.30 -6.11
N ASN A 42 -22.34 12.76 -7.05
CA ASN A 42 -22.55 11.42 -7.60
C ASN A 42 -22.34 10.34 -6.53
N LEU A 43 -21.30 10.45 -5.72
CA LEU A 43 -21.04 9.54 -4.61
C LEU A 43 -22.19 9.56 -3.60
N TRP A 44 -22.63 10.76 -3.18
CA TRP A 44 -23.78 10.91 -2.29
C TRP A 44 -25.07 10.34 -2.90
N THR A 45 -25.32 10.61 -4.18
CA THR A 45 -26.48 10.09 -4.89
C THR A 45 -26.45 8.57 -4.99
N GLN A 46 -25.29 7.98 -5.26
CA GLN A 46 -25.11 6.52 -5.28
C GLN A 46 -25.32 5.89 -3.91
N ILE A 47 -24.78 6.48 -2.84
CA ILE A 47 -24.99 6.02 -1.46
C ILE A 47 -26.46 6.10 -1.09
N MET A 48 -27.14 7.20 -1.40
CA MET A 48 -28.54 7.41 -1.03
C MET A 48 -29.54 6.61 -1.89
N THR A 49 -29.25 6.41 -3.19
CA THR A 49 -30.19 5.74 -4.11
C THR A 49 -29.95 4.25 -4.25
N LYS A 50 -28.70 3.78 -4.10
CA LYS A 50 -28.33 2.37 -4.28
C LYS A 50 -27.90 1.69 -2.99
N GLY A 51 -27.84 2.42 -1.87
CA GLY A 51 -27.17 2.02 -0.64
C GLY A 51 -27.39 0.59 -0.18
N TYR A 52 -28.62 0.09 -0.09
CA TYR A 52 -28.86 -1.29 0.32
C TYR A 52 -29.03 -2.28 -0.86
N LYS A 53 -29.40 -1.80 -2.06
CA LYS A 53 -29.53 -2.64 -3.26
C LYS A 53 -28.20 -2.91 -3.96
N ALA A 54 -27.14 -2.16 -3.61
CA ALA A 54 -25.80 -2.35 -4.16
C ALA A 54 -25.08 -3.60 -3.60
N PHE A 55 -25.62 -4.22 -2.56
CA PHE A 55 -25.02 -5.39 -1.89
C PHE A 55 -25.90 -6.67 -1.97
N PRO A 56 -26.36 -7.10 -3.15
CA PRO A 56 -27.29 -8.23 -3.25
C PRO A 56 -26.67 -9.60 -2.91
N LYS A 57 -25.36 -9.69 -2.69
CA LYS A 57 -24.62 -10.94 -2.43
C LYS A 57 -23.69 -10.86 -1.22
N MET A 58 -24.02 -10.04 -0.23
CA MET A 58 -23.21 -9.97 0.96
C MET A 58 -23.38 -11.28 1.75
N PRO A 59 -22.29 -12.03 2.02
CA PRO A 59 -22.38 -13.22 2.85
C PRO A 59 -22.86 -12.83 4.25
N GLU A 60 -23.78 -13.58 4.83
CA GLU A 60 -24.28 -13.37 6.20
C GLU A 60 -23.17 -13.45 7.27
N THR A 61 -22.03 -14.05 6.90
CA THR A 61 -20.84 -14.21 7.75
C THR A 61 -19.84 -13.05 7.66
N LEU A 62 -20.18 -11.98 6.90
CA LEU A 62 -19.24 -10.89 6.70
C LEU A 62 -19.20 -9.99 7.93
N ASP A 63 -18.03 -9.93 8.57
CA ASP A 63 -17.79 -9.04 9.70
C ASP A 63 -17.61 -7.59 9.22
N LEU A 64 -18.72 -6.87 9.13
CA LEU A 64 -18.73 -5.44 8.81
C LEU A 64 -18.14 -4.58 9.91
N SER A 65 -17.95 -5.10 11.12
CA SER A 65 -17.40 -4.33 12.24
C SER A 65 -15.98 -3.87 11.95
N ALA A 66 -15.16 -4.71 11.30
CA ALA A 66 -13.81 -4.37 10.87
C ALA A 66 -13.80 -3.24 9.82
N PHE A 67 -14.78 -3.23 8.90
CA PHE A 67 -14.93 -2.16 7.91
C PHE A 67 -15.43 -0.86 8.55
N MET A 68 -16.40 -0.94 9.43
CA MET A 68 -16.94 0.23 10.15
C MET A 68 -15.88 0.84 11.10
N SER A 69 -15.03 0.01 11.73
CA SER A 69 -13.97 0.48 12.61
C SER A 69 -12.98 1.39 11.88
N THR A 70 -12.69 1.10 10.60
CA THR A 70 -11.76 1.90 9.78
C THR A 70 -12.29 3.29 9.44
N SER A 71 -13.58 3.54 9.60
CA SER A 71 -14.21 4.85 9.38
C SER A 71 -14.09 5.79 10.57
N ILE A 72 -13.63 5.30 11.72
CA ILE A 72 -13.43 6.11 12.93
C ILE A 72 -12.02 6.71 12.90
N PRO A 73 -11.87 8.03 13.14
CA PRO A 73 -10.55 8.64 13.24
C PRO A 73 -9.69 8.00 14.33
N LEU A 74 -8.39 7.89 14.07
CA LEU A 74 -7.42 7.41 15.03
C LEU A 74 -6.81 8.54 15.83
N ASN A 75 -6.41 8.26 17.06
CA ASN A 75 -5.48 9.11 17.76
C ASN A 75 -4.11 9.05 17.07
N PRO A 76 -3.49 10.18 16.73
CA PRO A 76 -2.14 10.20 16.19
C PRO A 76 -1.16 9.49 17.12
N ILE A 77 -0.17 8.83 16.52
CA ILE A 77 0.97 8.25 17.21
C ILE A 77 2.27 8.85 16.65
N ALA A 78 3.41 8.52 17.24
CA ALA A 78 4.69 9.15 16.91
C ALA A 78 5.07 9.14 15.41
N ILE A 79 4.58 8.16 14.64
CA ILE A 79 4.80 8.08 13.18
C ILE A 79 3.86 8.99 12.37
N ASN A 80 2.99 9.76 13.02
CA ASN A 80 2.08 10.72 12.37
C ASN A 80 2.48 12.16 12.70
N GLY A 81 2.07 13.07 11.82
CA GLY A 81 2.24 14.50 12.00
C GLY A 81 2.72 15.24 10.76
N PRO A 82 3.08 16.49 10.86
CA PRO A 82 3.54 17.30 9.73
C PRO A 82 4.77 16.68 9.07
N VAL A 83 4.75 16.57 7.75
CA VAL A 83 5.87 16.08 6.94
C VAL A 83 6.66 17.27 6.43
N LYS A 84 7.98 17.28 6.70
CA LYS A 84 8.92 18.32 6.26
C LYS A 84 9.50 18.01 4.87
N ALA A 85 10.43 18.84 4.38
CA ALA A 85 10.98 18.69 3.03
C ALA A 85 11.99 17.53 2.88
N GLY A 86 12.77 17.22 3.93
CA GLY A 86 13.78 16.17 3.91
C GLY A 86 13.18 14.76 3.85
N ARG A 87 13.88 13.84 3.16
CA ARG A 87 13.51 12.41 3.09
C ARG A 87 14.75 11.57 3.39
N ALA A 88 14.56 10.57 4.27
CA ALA A 88 15.49 9.46 4.37
C ALA A 88 14.90 8.25 3.64
N TYR A 89 15.73 7.54 2.90
CA TYR A 89 15.35 6.36 2.13
C TYR A 89 16.38 5.26 2.32
N ALA A 90 15.92 4.05 2.54
CA ALA A 90 16.74 2.87 2.52
C ALA A 90 15.94 1.67 2.01
N MET A 91 16.64 0.62 1.60
CA MET A 91 16.02 -0.63 1.15
C MET A 91 16.84 -1.84 1.59
N THR A 92 16.15 -2.96 1.75
CA THR A 92 16.73 -4.28 2.00
C THR A 92 16.15 -5.31 1.05
N GLU A 93 16.82 -6.44 0.91
CA GLU A 93 16.45 -7.51 0.00
C GLU A 93 16.10 -8.78 0.76
N VAL A 94 15.06 -9.44 0.30
CA VAL A 94 14.63 -10.76 0.80
C VAL A 94 14.51 -11.70 -0.39
N PRO A 95 15.16 -12.87 -0.39
CA PRO A 95 14.95 -13.87 -1.43
C PRO A 95 13.47 -14.28 -1.50
N PHE A 96 12.88 -14.25 -2.69
CA PHE A 96 11.48 -14.65 -2.88
C PHE A 96 11.23 -16.11 -2.46
N THR A 97 12.26 -16.95 -2.60
CA THR A 97 12.27 -18.35 -2.13
C THR A 97 12.07 -18.46 -0.62
N ARG A 98 12.66 -17.54 0.17
CA ARG A 98 12.48 -17.49 1.63
C ARG A 98 11.02 -17.23 1.99
N LEU A 99 10.41 -16.21 1.37
CA LEU A 99 8.99 -15.88 1.62
C LEU A 99 8.06 -17.02 1.23
N ARG A 100 8.38 -17.75 0.14
CA ARG A 100 7.64 -18.95 -0.26
C ARG A 100 7.79 -20.08 0.75
N ALA A 101 8.98 -20.26 1.33
CA ALA A 101 9.23 -21.26 2.37
C ALA A 101 8.42 -20.95 3.64
N ILE A 102 8.46 -19.70 4.12
CA ILE A 102 7.63 -19.27 5.27
C ILE A 102 6.14 -19.51 5.00
N ARG A 103 5.65 -19.13 3.80
CA ARG A 103 4.26 -19.39 3.42
C ARG A 103 3.91 -20.88 3.44
N LYS A 104 4.83 -21.74 3.00
CA LYS A 104 4.62 -23.19 3.01
C LYS A 104 4.53 -23.74 4.44
N LEU A 105 5.38 -23.27 5.35
CA LEU A 105 5.33 -23.62 6.76
C LEU A 105 4.02 -23.19 7.42
N LEU A 106 3.56 -21.97 7.15
CA LEU A 106 2.29 -21.45 7.65
C LEU A 106 1.05 -22.19 7.12
N GLY A 107 1.16 -22.83 5.97
CA GLY A 107 0.05 -23.57 5.31
C GLY A 107 -1.09 -22.69 4.79
N THR A 108 -1.19 -21.44 5.18
CA THR A 108 -2.26 -20.49 4.85
C THR A 108 -1.71 -19.10 4.54
N GLY A 109 -2.55 -18.25 3.95
CA GLY A 109 -2.22 -16.85 3.69
C GLY A 109 -1.42 -16.63 2.40
N THR A 110 -0.99 -15.39 2.23
CA THR A 110 -0.24 -14.92 1.06
C THR A 110 1.10 -14.33 1.49
N ILE A 111 2.01 -14.13 0.55
CA ILE A 111 3.28 -13.42 0.81
C ILE A 111 3.02 -12.01 1.34
N ASN A 112 1.96 -11.34 0.85
CA ASN A 112 1.57 -10.02 1.36
C ASN A 112 1.23 -10.04 2.85
N ASP A 113 0.53 -11.06 3.32
CA ASP A 113 0.16 -11.20 4.73
C ASP A 113 1.41 -11.39 5.61
N ILE A 114 2.41 -12.15 5.14
CA ILE A 114 3.70 -12.34 5.81
C ILE A 114 4.44 -10.99 5.91
N VAL A 115 4.52 -10.25 4.81
CA VAL A 115 5.17 -8.93 4.78
C VAL A 115 4.46 -7.94 5.72
N LEU A 116 3.13 -7.89 5.71
CA LEU A 116 2.37 -7.05 6.64
C LEU A 116 2.61 -7.43 8.10
N THR A 117 2.75 -8.73 8.39
CA THR A 117 3.08 -9.24 9.73
C THR A 117 4.47 -8.77 10.18
N ALA A 118 5.47 -8.88 9.31
CA ALA A 118 6.81 -8.38 9.57
C ALA A 118 6.84 -6.85 9.73
N CYS A 119 6.08 -6.12 8.94
CA CYS A 119 5.93 -4.67 9.10
C CYS A 119 5.29 -4.29 10.44
N ALA A 120 4.29 -5.04 10.90
CA ALA A 120 3.66 -4.81 12.21
C ALA A 120 4.67 -5.02 13.37
N TYR A 121 5.51 -6.04 13.26
CA TYR A 121 6.63 -6.25 14.17
C TYR A 121 7.60 -5.08 14.14
N GLY A 122 8.04 -4.69 12.94
CA GLY A 122 8.97 -3.57 12.75
C GLY A 122 8.45 -2.26 13.33
N TYR A 123 7.17 -1.94 13.11
CA TYR A 123 6.53 -0.77 13.72
C TYR A 123 6.47 -0.89 15.25
N THR A 124 6.17 -2.06 15.80
CA THR A 124 6.18 -2.27 17.27
C THR A 124 7.54 -1.93 17.87
N SER A 125 8.61 -2.53 17.34
CA SER A 125 9.99 -2.28 17.80
C SER A 125 10.35 -0.81 17.69
N VAL A 126 10.19 -0.22 16.50
CA VAL A 126 10.58 1.18 16.27
C VAL A 126 9.80 2.17 17.12
N ILE A 127 8.49 1.99 17.29
CA ILE A 127 7.68 2.93 18.07
C ILE A 127 8.02 2.82 19.55
N ASN A 128 8.17 1.60 20.08
CA ASN A 128 8.53 1.40 21.49
C ASN A 128 9.98 1.83 21.79
N GLU A 129 10.92 1.31 21.02
CA GLU A 129 12.34 1.37 21.36
C GLU A 129 12.99 2.67 20.87
N TYR A 130 12.57 3.16 19.69
CA TYR A 130 13.18 4.31 19.06
C TYR A 130 12.41 5.61 19.23
N LEU A 131 11.06 5.54 19.15
CA LEU A 131 10.19 6.71 19.34
C LEU A 131 9.67 6.84 20.78
N HIS A 132 10.01 5.88 21.65
CA HIS A 132 9.70 5.87 23.09
C HIS A 132 8.19 6.02 23.40
N GLU A 133 7.33 5.50 22.53
CA GLU A 133 5.88 5.47 22.74
C GLU A 133 5.42 4.03 22.97
N GLN A 134 4.71 3.79 24.08
CA GLN A 134 4.18 2.46 24.42
C GLN A 134 2.99 2.12 23.54
N VAL A 135 3.05 0.94 22.88
CA VAL A 135 2.02 0.50 21.91
C VAL A 135 1.41 -0.86 22.25
N GLU A 136 1.54 -1.32 23.48
CA GLU A 136 0.92 -2.57 23.93
C GLU A 136 -0.61 -2.50 23.72
N ASN A 137 -1.17 -3.57 23.15
CA ASN A 137 -2.60 -3.69 22.82
C ASN A 137 -3.14 -2.58 21.90
N ARG A 138 -2.29 -1.90 21.15
CA ARG A 138 -2.69 -0.92 20.13
C ARG A 138 -2.58 -1.52 18.73
N SER A 139 -3.19 -0.86 17.78
CA SER A 139 -3.04 -1.14 16.34
C SER A 139 -2.75 0.16 15.60
N ILE A 140 -2.04 0.04 14.49
CA ILE A 140 -1.95 1.09 13.47
C ILE A 140 -2.72 0.64 12.24
N ARG A 141 -3.19 1.59 11.45
CA ARG A 141 -3.83 1.32 10.17
C ARG A 141 -2.88 1.61 9.03
N ALA A 142 -2.66 0.60 8.22
CA ALA A 142 -1.92 0.72 6.97
C ALA A 142 -2.90 0.83 5.80
N MET A 143 -2.71 1.82 4.94
CA MET A 143 -3.31 1.84 3.62
C MET A 143 -2.50 0.91 2.71
N VAL A 144 -3.16 -0.11 2.18
CA VAL A 144 -2.57 -1.10 1.28
C VAL A 144 -3.23 -0.94 -0.10
N PRO A 145 -2.53 -0.36 -1.08
CA PRO A 145 -3.03 -0.29 -2.45
C PRO A 145 -3.22 -1.68 -3.04
N VAL A 146 -4.33 -1.89 -3.74
CA VAL A 146 -4.64 -3.14 -4.43
C VAL A 146 -5.06 -2.86 -5.86
N SER A 147 -4.61 -3.69 -6.80
CA SER A 147 -5.08 -3.60 -8.18
C SER A 147 -6.55 -4.03 -8.26
N LEU A 148 -7.36 -3.23 -8.94
CA LEU A 148 -8.77 -3.55 -9.22
C LEU A 148 -8.93 -4.29 -10.56
N HIS A 149 -7.86 -4.41 -11.36
CA HIS A 149 -7.92 -5.14 -12.63
C HIS A 149 -8.31 -6.61 -12.42
N SER A 150 -9.20 -7.09 -13.29
CA SER A 150 -9.44 -8.53 -13.39
C SER A 150 -8.22 -9.23 -14.05
N PRO A 151 -8.01 -10.53 -13.80
CA PRO A 151 -6.92 -11.30 -14.42
C PRO A 151 -6.92 -11.21 -15.95
N ASP A 152 -8.09 -11.08 -16.57
CA ASP A 152 -8.29 -11.00 -18.02
C ASP A 152 -7.85 -9.65 -18.62
N GLN A 153 -7.65 -8.64 -17.79
CA GLN A 153 -7.19 -7.29 -18.17
C GLN A 153 -5.69 -7.08 -17.88
N ALA A 154 -4.98 -8.13 -17.47
CA ALA A 154 -3.55 -8.07 -17.24
C ALA A 154 -2.82 -7.78 -18.57
N GLY A 155 -2.24 -6.59 -18.69
CA GLY A 155 -1.53 -6.14 -19.89
C GLY A 155 -2.22 -5.05 -20.70
N VAL A 156 -3.45 -4.64 -20.35
CA VAL A 156 -4.07 -3.46 -20.96
C VAL A 156 -3.41 -2.21 -20.39
N THR A 157 -2.52 -1.62 -21.19
CA THR A 157 -1.86 -0.35 -20.88
C THR A 157 -2.83 0.80 -21.09
N GLY A 158 -3.16 1.55 -20.05
CA GLY A 158 -3.93 2.79 -20.24
C GLY A 158 -4.58 3.38 -19.00
N HIS A 159 -4.99 2.57 -18.03
CA HIS A 159 -5.60 3.08 -16.81
C HIS A 159 -5.08 2.32 -15.59
N ASN A 160 -4.57 3.05 -14.60
CA ASN A 160 -4.26 2.51 -13.29
C ASN A 160 -5.55 2.45 -12.45
N GLU A 161 -6.22 1.30 -12.43
CA GLU A 161 -7.33 1.05 -11.51
C GLU A 161 -6.77 0.53 -10.19
N ILE A 162 -6.52 1.45 -9.26
CA ILE A 162 -5.98 1.15 -7.94
C ILE A 162 -7.06 1.45 -6.90
N GLY A 163 -7.47 0.42 -6.17
CA GLY A 163 -8.21 0.56 -4.93
C GLY A 163 -7.26 0.66 -3.74
N ALA A 164 -7.78 1.08 -2.60
CA ALA A 164 -7.05 1.07 -1.34
C ALA A 164 -7.82 0.26 -0.30
N MET A 165 -7.10 -0.59 0.41
CA MET A 165 -7.61 -1.29 1.59
C MET A 165 -6.98 -0.67 2.83
N VAL A 166 -7.73 -0.61 3.92
CA VAL A 166 -7.20 -0.25 5.23
C VAL A 166 -7.10 -1.51 6.07
N VAL A 167 -5.89 -1.82 6.52
CA VAL A 167 -5.58 -3.02 7.32
C VAL A 167 -5.08 -2.57 8.67
N GLU A 168 -5.64 -3.12 9.74
CA GLU A 168 -5.14 -2.90 11.09
C GLU A 168 -3.95 -3.84 11.35
N LEU A 169 -2.82 -3.24 11.66
CA LEU A 169 -1.59 -3.94 12.06
C LEU A 169 -1.54 -3.93 13.58
N PRO A 170 -1.72 -5.09 14.24
CA PRO A 170 -1.64 -5.18 15.70
C PRO A 170 -0.20 -4.97 16.16
N LEU A 171 -0.02 -4.06 17.09
CA LEU A 171 1.25 -3.73 17.73
C LEU A 171 1.37 -4.40 19.11
N GLY A 172 2.53 -4.25 19.73
CA GLY A 172 2.84 -4.80 21.03
C GLY A 172 3.44 -6.19 20.99
N THR A 173 3.75 -6.71 22.17
CA THR A 173 4.31 -8.06 22.36
C THR A 173 3.22 -9.10 22.10
N MET A 174 3.41 -9.92 21.08
CA MET A 174 2.39 -10.85 20.60
C MET A 174 3.05 -12.05 19.91
N ASP A 175 2.46 -13.22 20.07
CA ASP A 175 2.84 -14.40 19.30
C ASP A 175 2.77 -14.10 17.78
N PRO A 176 3.84 -14.41 17.02
CA PRO A 176 3.92 -14.09 15.58
C PRO A 176 2.82 -14.75 14.75
N LEU A 177 2.41 -15.98 15.10
CA LEU A 177 1.34 -16.70 14.40
C LEU A 177 -0.03 -16.06 14.67
N VAL A 178 -0.26 -15.60 15.90
CA VAL A 178 -1.49 -14.86 16.25
C VAL A 178 -1.54 -13.52 15.52
N ARG A 179 -0.40 -12.80 15.43
CA ARG A 179 -0.30 -11.55 14.65
C ARG A 179 -0.61 -11.81 13.17
N HIS A 180 0.01 -12.84 12.60
CA HIS A 180 -0.21 -13.24 11.22
C HIS A 180 -1.68 -13.58 10.94
N GLU A 181 -2.29 -14.38 11.79
CA GLU A 181 -3.68 -14.83 11.63
C GLU A 181 -4.68 -13.66 11.69
N ARG A 182 -4.44 -12.68 12.57
CA ARG A 182 -5.28 -11.46 12.64
C ARG A 182 -5.20 -10.65 11.34
N ILE A 183 -4.00 -10.48 10.78
CA ILE A 183 -3.80 -9.75 9.52
C ILE A 183 -4.41 -10.55 8.36
N ARG A 184 -4.14 -11.86 8.29
CA ARG A 184 -4.66 -12.75 7.24
C ARG A 184 -6.19 -12.72 7.17
N LYS A 185 -6.88 -12.80 8.30
CA LYS A 185 -8.36 -12.74 8.36
C LYS A 185 -8.89 -11.43 7.78
N GLN A 186 -8.29 -10.30 8.12
CA GLN A 186 -8.68 -9.02 7.53
C GLN A 186 -8.50 -9.02 6.00
N MET A 187 -7.33 -9.48 5.51
CA MET A 187 -7.05 -9.54 4.09
C MET A 187 -8.02 -10.47 3.33
N GLU A 188 -8.44 -11.57 3.94
CA GLU A 188 -9.43 -12.49 3.37
C GLU A 188 -10.82 -11.86 3.31
N THR A 189 -11.25 -11.18 4.37
CA THR A 189 -12.50 -10.43 4.41
C THR A 189 -12.55 -9.39 3.28
N PHE A 190 -11.48 -8.64 3.07
CA PHE A 190 -11.40 -7.68 1.98
C PHE A 190 -11.47 -8.32 0.59
N LYS A 191 -10.81 -9.46 0.38
CA LYS A 191 -10.92 -10.19 -0.89
C LYS A 191 -12.35 -10.64 -1.16
N THR A 192 -13.03 -11.12 -0.14
CA THR A 192 -14.44 -11.53 -0.22
C THR A 192 -15.33 -10.35 -0.57
N LEU A 193 -15.14 -9.20 0.10
CA LEU A 193 -15.86 -7.95 -0.20
C LEU A 193 -15.61 -7.49 -1.64
N LYS A 194 -14.36 -7.43 -2.07
CA LYS A 194 -13.98 -7.05 -3.43
C LYS A 194 -14.71 -7.92 -4.47
N ASN A 195 -14.75 -9.23 -4.25
CA ASN A 195 -15.39 -10.16 -5.18
C ASN A 195 -16.93 -10.08 -5.15
N ALA A 196 -17.53 -9.62 -4.04
CA ALA A 196 -18.96 -9.46 -3.90
C ALA A 196 -19.46 -8.10 -4.43
N MET A 197 -18.58 -7.10 -4.58
CA MET A 197 -18.95 -5.77 -5.07
C MET A 197 -18.93 -5.75 -6.60
N PRO A 198 -19.93 -5.17 -7.28
CA PRO A 198 -19.87 -4.89 -8.70
C PRO A 198 -18.67 -3.99 -9.02
N ALA A 199 -17.97 -4.25 -10.13
CA ALA A 199 -16.82 -3.48 -10.55
C ALA A 199 -17.11 -1.97 -10.62
N ASP A 200 -18.30 -1.59 -11.04
CA ASP A 200 -18.79 -0.21 -11.14
C ASP A 200 -18.92 0.50 -9.77
N THR A 201 -19.01 -0.27 -8.69
CA THR A 201 -19.15 0.28 -7.33
C THR A 201 -17.78 0.55 -6.68
N ILE A 202 -16.75 -0.19 -7.12
CA ILE A 202 -15.38 -0.08 -6.62
C ILE A 202 -14.63 1.05 -7.32
N ASN A 203 -15.11 1.47 -8.48
CA ASN A 203 -14.53 2.52 -9.29
C ASN A 203 -15.36 3.82 -9.14
N PRO A 204 -15.18 4.61 -8.07
CA PRO A 204 -15.75 5.95 -8.03
C PRO A 204 -14.93 6.80 -9.01
N GLY A 205 -15.32 6.79 -10.28
CA GLY A 205 -14.78 7.59 -11.35
C GLY A 205 -13.25 7.69 -11.33
N SER A 206 -12.60 7.14 -12.32
CA SER A 206 -11.16 7.23 -12.58
C SER A 206 -10.64 8.67 -12.83
N SER A 207 -11.34 9.68 -12.38
CA SER A 207 -10.81 11.02 -12.25
C SER A 207 -9.88 11.01 -11.04
N MET A 208 -8.63 10.67 -11.28
CA MET A 208 -7.57 11.11 -10.37
C MET A 208 -7.83 12.59 -10.11
N ALA A 209 -8.17 12.91 -8.87
CA ALA A 209 -8.31 14.29 -8.45
C ALA A 209 -7.13 15.06 -9.01
N SER A 210 -7.37 16.20 -9.66
CA SER A 210 -6.30 16.95 -10.28
C SER A 210 -5.17 17.18 -9.26
N PRO A 211 -3.91 17.30 -9.68
CA PRO A 211 -2.81 17.57 -8.76
C PRO A 211 -3.10 18.70 -7.78
N MET A 212 -3.92 19.65 -8.18
CA MET A 212 -4.34 20.78 -7.37
C MET A 212 -5.39 20.38 -6.32
N THR A 213 -6.32 19.49 -6.64
CA THR A 213 -7.30 18.94 -5.68
C THR A 213 -6.57 18.10 -4.64
N LEU A 214 -5.57 17.31 -5.04
CA LEU A 214 -4.70 16.58 -4.13
C LEU A 214 -3.88 17.53 -3.25
N MET A 215 -3.37 18.63 -3.80
CA MET A 215 -2.62 19.63 -3.04
C MET A 215 -3.52 20.40 -2.07
N MET A 216 -4.74 20.78 -2.46
CA MET A 216 -5.71 21.39 -1.55
C MET A 216 -6.18 20.41 -0.49
N ALA A 217 -6.49 19.18 -0.86
CA ALA A 217 -6.83 18.12 0.08
C ALA A 217 -5.68 17.85 1.07
N SER A 218 -4.42 17.84 0.61
CA SER A 218 -3.26 17.68 1.49
C SER A 218 -3.06 18.86 2.45
N ARG A 219 -3.36 20.09 2.03
CA ARG A 219 -3.32 21.26 2.91
C ARG A 219 -4.46 21.26 3.94
N MET A 220 -5.64 20.81 3.56
CA MET A 220 -6.75 20.63 4.49
C MET A 220 -6.52 19.42 5.41
N ALA A 221 -5.83 18.39 4.94
CA ALA A 221 -5.51 17.19 5.70
C ALA A 221 -4.53 17.43 6.87
N SER A 222 -3.82 18.57 6.91
CA SER A 222 -2.98 18.94 8.05
C SER A 222 -3.76 19.13 9.35
N SER A 223 -5.05 19.40 9.25
CA SER A 223 -6.01 19.50 10.36
C SER A 223 -7.08 18.40 10.34
N ALA A 224 -6.99 17.47 9.36
CA ALA A 224 -7.96 16.37 9.24
C ALA A 224 -7.67 15.24 10.24
N PRO A 225 -8.71 14.54 10.69
CA PRO A 225 -8.54 13.34 11.52
C PRO A 225 -7.66 12.30 10.82
N VAL A 226 -6.83 11.60 11.60
CA VAL A 226 -5.97 10.52 11.08
C VAL A 226 -6.81 9.26 10.89
N PHE A 227 -6.97 8.80 9.66
CA PHE A 227 -7.67 7.55 9.34
C PHE A 227 -6.71 6.40 9.08
N VAL A 228 -5.50 6.71 8.61
CA VAL A 228 -4.42 5.76 8.38
C VAL A 228 -3.11 6.31 8.94
N ASN A 229 -2.26 5.42 9.45
CA ASN A 229 -0.98 5.80 10.07
C ASN A 229 0.19 5.68 9.09
N THR A 230 0.07 4.81 8.09
CA THR A 230 1.13 4.51 7.14
C THR A 230 0.57 4.00 5.81
N VAL A 231 1.42 3.94 4.79
CA VAL A 231 1.14 3.25 3.53
C VAL A 231 2.11 2.08 3.40
N ILE A 232 1.59 0.90 3.06
CA ILE A 232 2.38 -0.26 2.72
C ILE A 232 1.93 -0.75 1.34
N SER A 233 2.70 -0.46 0.31
CA SER A 233 2.41 -0.85 -1.06
C SER A 233 3.21 -2.09 -1.44
N ASN A 234 2.54 -3.11 -1.96
CA ASN A 234 3.17 -4.31 -2.48
C ASN A 234 2.84 -4.46 -3.97
N VAL A 235 3.84 -4.27 -4.81
CA VAL A 235 3.71 -4.31 -6.27
C VAL A 235 4.51 -5.48 -6.83
N PRO A 236 3.86 -6.46 -7.47
CA PRO A 236 4.59 -7.50 -8.19
C PRO A 236 5.30 -6.87 -9.40
N GLY A 237 6.60 -6.98 -9.45
CA GLY A 237 7.41 -6.57 -10.58
C GLY A 237 7.74 -7.74 -11.51
N PRO A 238 8.45 -7.47 -12.61
CA PRO A 238 8.82 -8.49 -13.61
C PRO A 238 9.70 -9.56 -12.98
N GLN A 239 9.39 -10.83 -13.33
CA GLN A 239 10.13 -11.99 -12.83
C GLN A 239 11.20 -12.45 -13.83
N THR A 240 11.40 -11.70 -14.90
CA THR A 240 12.46 -11.87 -15.89
C THR A 240 13.50 -10.79 -15.72
N THR A 241 14.77 -11.14 -15.96
CA THR A 241 15.86 -10.17 -15.92
C THR A 241 15.66 -9.09 -16.99
N LEU A 242 15.73 -7.83 -16.61
CA LEU A 242 15.64 -6.68 -17.51
C LEU A 242 17.00 -6.09 -17.79
N TYR A 243 17.12 -5.43 -18.94
CA TYR A 243 18.35 -4.80 -19.41
C TYR A 243 18.08 -3.35 -19.83
N LEU A 244 19.05 -2.47 -19.55
CA LEU A 244 19.09 -1.10 -20.04
C LEU A 244 20.39 -0.93 -20.84
N ASP A 245 20.28 -0.68 -22.12
CA ASP A 245 21.43 -0.54 -23.03
C ASP A 245 22.44 -1.72 -22.88
N GLY A 246 21.92 -2.95 -22.92
CA GLY A 246 22.69 -4.17 -22.74
C GLY A 246 23.19 -4.47 -21.33
N ARG A 247 23.00 -3.57 -20.40
CA ARG A 247 23.42 -3.72 -18.98
C ARG A 247 22.28 -4.35 -18.17
N ARG A 248 22.59 -5.42 -17.49
CA ARG A 248 21.65 -6.10 -16.60
C ARG A 248 21.18 -5.20 -15.47
N MET A 249 19.88 -5.08 -15.29
CA MET A 249 19.32 -4.50 -14.07
C MET A 249 19.43 -5.50 -12.93
N VAL A 250 20.11 -5.12 -11.86
CA VAL A 250 20.40 -6.02 -10.72
C VAL A 250 19.42 -5.87 -9.59
N ARG A 251 18.70 -4.74 -9.52
CA ARG A 251 17.80 -4.42 -8.41
C ARG A 251 16.68 -3.47 -8.85
N MET A 252 15.52 -3.66 -8.28
CA MET A 252 14.38 -2.75 -8.42
C MET A 252 13.82 -2.43 -7.04
N GLY A 253 13.71 -1.16 -6.72
CA GLY A 253 13.08 -0.66 -5.49
C GLY A 253 12.08 0.43 -5.81
N ALA A 254 11.05 0.56 -5.00
CA ALA A 254 10.05 1.61 -5.14
C ALA A 254 10.18 2.65 -4.02
N CYS A 255 9.71 3.86 -4.28
CA CYS A 255 9.64 4.94 -3.31
C CYS A 255 8.24 5.53 -3.35
N ILE A 256 7.61 5.67 -2.18
CA ILE A 256 6.29 6.28 -2.03
C ILE A 256 6.47 7.71 -1.54
N SER A 257 5.80 8.67 -2.18
CA SER A 257 5.77 10.04 -1.70
C SER A 257 5.07 10.13 -0.35
N LEU A 258 5.68 10.81 0.60
CA LEU A 258 5.06 11.11 1.90
C LEU A 258 4.18 12.35 1.80
N TRP A 259 3.10 12.34 2.57
CA TRP A 259 2.23 13.51 2.77
C TRP A 259 1.74 13.58 4.21
N THR A 260 1.48 14.77 4.70
CA THR A 260 0.90 14.95 6.05
C THR A 260 -0.47 14.24 6.13
N PRO A 261 -0.71 13.41 7.15
CA PRO A 261 0.10 13.23 8.37
C PRO A 261 1.04 11.99 8.34
N LEU A 262 1.34 11.39 7.20
CA LEU A 262 2.07 10.13 7.08
C LEU A 262 3.57 10.39 6.93
N LYS A 263 4.34 10.17 8.01
CA LYS A 263 5.79 10.40 8.06
C LYS A 263 6.61 9.19 7.61
N ILE A 264 6.00 8.02 7.50
CA ILE A 264 6.66 6.76 7.12
C ILE A 264 5.79 6.05 6.09
N ALA A 265 6.40 5.56 5.03
CA ALA A 265 5.78 4.67 4.06
C ALA A 265 6.72 3.53 3.69
N ILE A 266 6.15 2.36 3.44
CA ILE A 266 6.87 1.15 3.07
C ILE A 266 6.42 0.73 1.68
N SER A 267 7.36 0.40 0.81
CA SER A 267 7.08 -0.22 -0.48
C SER A 267 7.80 -1.56 -0.60
N VAL A 268 7.11 -2.51 -1.18
CA VAL A 268 7.59 -3.86 -1.43
C VAL A 268 7.47 -4.13 -2.91
N MET A 269 8.54 -4.57 -3.54
CA MET A 269 8.56 -4.85 -4.97
C MET A 269 9.36 -6.11 -5.26
N SER A 270 8.78 -7.03 -6.02
CA SER A 270 9.49 -8.23 -6.47
C SER A 270 10.12 -8.00 -7.83
N TYR A 271 11.34 -8.49 -8.02
CA TYR A 271 12.04 -8.45 -9.29
C TYR A 271 13.06 -9.61 -9.36
N ASP A 272 13.04 -10.38 -10.44
CA ASP A 272 14.02 -11.43 -10.78
C ASP A 272 14.37 -12.33 -9.56
N GLY A 273 13.33 -12.81 -8.86
CA GLY A 273 13.48 -13.71 -7.70
C GLY A 273 13.85 -13.03 -6.37
N ILE A 274 13.98 -11.72 -6.32
CA ILE A 274 14.23 -10.93 -5.11
C ILE A 274 13.02 -10.06 -4.78
N VAL A 275 12.74 -9.91 -3.50
CA VAL A 275 11.77 -8.95 -2.98
C VAL A 275 12.54 -7.83 -2.29
N THR A 276 12.41 -6.63 -2.80
CA THR A 276 12.99 -5.43 -2.19
C THR A 276 11.95 -4.78 -1.28
N VAL A 277 12.30 -4.63 -0.01
CA VAL A 277 11.53 -3.84 0.96
C VAL A 277 12.22 -2.49 1.08
N SER A 278 11.51 -1.42 0.75
CA SER A 278 12.02 -0.05 0.80
C SER A 278 11.20 0.76 1.80
N VAL A 279 11.87 1.60 2.55
CA VAL A 279 11.26 2.52 3.52
C VAL A 279 11.63 3.95 3.15
N VAL A 280 10.66 4.84 3.15
CA VAL A 280 10.85 6.28 3.07
C VAL A 280 10.30 6.93 4.33
N THR A 281 11.05 7.85 4.90
CA THR A 281 10.66 8.57 6.11
C THR A 281 10.85 10.07 5.98
N ASP A 282 10.12 10.83 6.79
CA ASP A 282 10.45 12.24 7.04
C ASP A 282 11.75 12.31 7.83
N ASP A 283 12.81 12.80 7.18
CA ASP A 283 14.17 12.84 7.72
C ASP A 283 14.26 13.59 9.06
N ALA A 284 13.51 14.66 9.21
CA ALA A 284 13.50 15.45 10.44
C ALA A 284 12.87 14.71 11.64
N SER A 285 11.96 13.76 11.38
CA SER A 285 11.28 13.00 12.44
C SER A 285 11.89 11.62 12.65
N PHE A 286 12.39 11.00 11.60
CA PHE A 286 12.93 9.64 11.62
C PHE A 286 14.10 9.48 10.64
N PRO A 287 15.30 10.02 10.95
CA PRO A 287 16.46 9.98 10.05
C PRO A 287 17.11 8.59 9.93
N LYS A 288 16.96 7.73 10.96
CA LYS A 288 17.57 6.39 10.98
C LYS A 288 16.67 5.33 10.33
N VAL A 289 16.33 5.53 9.07
CA VAL A 289 15.40 4.69 8.29
C VAL A 289 15.78 3.20 8.28
N HIS A 290 17.08 2.86 8.36
CA HIS A 290 17.57 1.48 8.39
C HIS A 290 17.10 0.71 9.63
N VAL A 291 16.88 1.37 10.77
CA VAL A 291 16.38 0.72 11.99
C VAL A 291 15.02 0.05 11.76
N LEU A 292 14.13 0.68 10.97
CA LEU A 292 12.86 0.07 10.64
C LEU A 292 13.04 -1.13 9.68
N LEU A 293 13.98 -1.06 8.73
CA LEU A 293 14.28 -2.18 7.85
C LEU A 293 14.82 -3.38 8.62
N ASP A 294 15.76 -3.15 9.55
CA ASP A 294 16.34 -4.19 10.40
C ASP A 294 15.25 -4.84 11.27
N ALA A 295 14.35 -4.02 11.84
CA ALA A 295 13.22 -4.51 12.61
C ALA A 295 12.20 -5.31 11.74
N ILE A 296 11.99 -4.94 10.48
CA ILE A 296 11.16 -5.73 9.55
C ILE A 296 11.83 -7.07 9.23
N GLN A 297 13.15 -7.11 9.04
CA GLN A 297 13.88 -8.35 8.85
C GLN A 297 13.77 -9.25 10.08
N ALA A 298 13.95 -8.70 11.29
CA ALA A 298 13.74 -9.44 12.55
C ALA A 298 12.31 -9.99 12.65
N GLY A 299 11.31 -9.25 12.18
CA GLY A 299 9.93 -9.74 12.10
C GLY A 299 9.72 -10.89 11.13
N LEU A 300 10.51 -10.97 10.04
CA LEU A 300 10.51 -12.13 9.15
C LEU A 300 11.19 -13.32 9.81
N ASP A 301 12.27 -13.11 10.56
CA ASP A 301 12.96 -14.18 11.32
C ASP A 301 12.04 -14.75 12.39
N ASP A 302 11.32 -13.89 13.09
CA ASP A 302 10.39 -14.22 14.16
C ASP A 302 9.22 -15.11 13.67
N ILE A 303 8.56 -14.73 12.59
CA ILE A 303 7.47 -15.53 12.00
C ILE A 303 7.98 -16.84 11.39
N GLU A 304 9.19 -16.87 10.80
CA GLU A 304 9.79 -18.06 10.25
C GLU A 304 10.11 -19.08 11.36
N ALA A 305 10.69 -18.62 12.46
CA ALA A 305 10.99 -19.44 13.62
C ALA A 305 9.71 -20.02 14.25
N ALA A 306 8.69 -19.18 14.47
CA ALA A 306 7.41 -19.61 15.02
C ALA A 306 6.69 -20.63 14.11
N ALA A 307 6.67 -20.40 12.80
CA ALA A 307 6.08 -21.32 11.83
C ALA A 307 6.83 -22.66 11.77
N SER A 308 8.16 -22.64 11.88
CA SER A 308 8.99 -23.86 11.90
C SER A 308 8.74 -24.68 13.15
N ALA A 309 8.63 -24.02 14.33
CA ALA A 309 8.34 -24.69 15.59
C ALA A 309 6.93 -25.31 15.62
N ALA A 310 5.96 -24.70 14.97
CA ALA A 310 4.59 -25.21 14.89
C ALA A 310 4.43 -26.38 13.89
N ALA A 311 5.38 -26.55 12.96
CA ALA A 311 5.37 -27.62 11.96
C ALA A 311 6.06 -28.92 12.43
N THR A 312 6.77 -28.88 13.56
CA THR A 312 7.40 -30.04 14.25
C THR A 312 6.48 -30.62 15.29
#